data_60635c5306d2f4c06aaa9c7b746d0aee
#
_entry.id   60635c5306d2f4c06aaa9c7b746d0aee
#
_cell.length_a   1.000
_cell.length_b   1.000
_cell.length_c   1.000
_cell.angle_alpha   90.00
_cell.angle_beta   90.00
_cell.angle_gamma   90.00
#
_symmetry.space_group_name_H-M   'P 1'
#
loop_
_entity.id
_entity.type
_entity.pdbx_description
1 polymer ?
#
loop_
_entity_poly.entity_id
_entity_poly.type
_entity_poly.pdbx_seq_one_letter_code
_entity_poly.pdbx_strand_id
1 'polypeptide(L)'
;RRAVNQLSPEQLDWISPGRPRSMRQLLWHSFERPVLGIEAYESGQYTEQMVRRYEELAQNYRTTSDICAYGDKIEEELAEFLKHGDRLAKKVESYMGPITVHELIELALGHAIQHLRHAYHYFPMMGVEPDRPLDPKAYADVPVPEDLF
;
A
#
# COMPACT_ATOMS: atom_id res chain seq x y z
N ARG A 1 -1.12 9.30 -3.91
CA ARG A 1 -1.94 10.54 -4.00
C ARG A 1 -2.41 10.83 -5.43
N ARG A 2 -1.49 10.92 -6.43
CA ARG A 2 -1.85 11.26 -7.82
C ARG A 2 -2.94 10.33 -8.39
N ALA A 3 -2.83 9.01 -8.19
CA ALA A 3 -3.86 8.06 -8.63
C ALA A 3 -5.21 8.29 -7.93
N VAL A 4 -5.19 8.56 -6.62
CA VAL A 4 -6.40 8.83 -5.82
C VAL A 4 -7.14 10.06 -6.34
N ASN A 5 -6.41 11.15 -6.61
CA ASN A 5 -6.97 12.44 -7.02
C ASN A 5 -7.58 12.47 -8.43
N GLN A 6 -7.44 11.38 -9.20
CA GLN A 6 -8.07 11.26 -10.52
C GLN A 6 -9.49 10.68 -10.45
N LEU A 7 -9.93 10.22 -9.28
CA LEU A 7 -11.17 9.48 -9.12
C LEU A 7 -12.29 10.33 -8.52
N SER A 8 -13.49 10.17 -9.05
CA SER A 8 -14.72 10.66 -8.42
C SER A 8 -15.13 9.76 -7.24
N PRO A 9 -16.04 10.23 -6.37
CA PRO A 9 -16.60 9.39 -5.30
C PRO A 9 -17.20 8.07 -5.80
N GLU A 10 -17.91 8.10 -6.93
CA GLU A 10 -18.52 6.91 -7.54
C GLU A 10 -17.45 5.94 -8.04
N GLN A 11 -16.35 6.46 -8.60
CA GLN A 11 -15.23 5.66 -9.06
C GLN A 11 -14.42 5.04 -7.91
N LEU A 12 -14.39 5.68 -6.73
CA LEU A 12 -13.80 5.10 -5.54
C LEU A 12 -14.56 3.86 -5.05
N ASP A 13 -15.87 3.82 -5.23
CA ASP A 13 -16.71 2.69 -4.83
C ASP A 13 -16.83 1.60 -5.93
N TRP A 14 -16.24 1.84 -7.10
CA TRP A 14 -16.24 0.86 -8.18
C TRP A 14 -15.47 -0.41 -7.77
N ILE A 15 -16.06 -1.57 -8.09
CA ILE A 15 -15.50 -2.89 -7.81
C ILE A 15 -15.09 -3.53 -9.15
N SER A 16 -13.83 -3.92 -9.26
CA SER A 16 -13.34 -4.57 -10.47
C SER A 16 -13.92 -5.97 -10.63
N PRO A 17 -14.18 -6.41 -11.88
CA PRO A 17 -14.66 -7.76 -12.14
C PRO A 17 -13.71 -8.82 -11.56
N GLY A 18 -14.27 -9.78 -10.82
CA GLY A 18 -13.50 -10.87 -10.21
C GLY A 18 -12.67 -10.52 -8.99
N ARG A 19 -12.79 -9.30 -8.45
CA ARG A 19 -12.09 -8.87 -7.24
C ARG A 19 -13.08 -8.43 -6.15
N PRO A 20 -12.81 -8.73 -4.87
CA PRO A 20 -13.73 -8.37 -3.78
C PRO A 20 -13.57 -6.93 -3.27
N ARG A 21 -12.52 -6.22 -3.71
CA ARG A 21 -12.19 -4.88 -3.20
C ARG A 21 -12.65 -3.78 -4.14
N SER A 22 -13.20 -2.70 -3.58
CA SER A 22 -13.43 -1.46 -4.30
C SER A 22 -12.10 -0.77 -4.62
N MET A 23 -12.13 0.20 -5.56
CA MET A 23 -10.96 1.01 -5.91
C MET A 23 -10.44 1.78 -4.69
N ARG A 24 -11.34 2.28 -3.85
CA ARG A 24 -11.01 2.92 -2.57
C ARG A 24 -10.18 2.00 -1.66
N GLN A 25 -10.66 0.77 -1.46
CA GLN A 25 -9.97 -0.22 -0.64
C GLN A 25 -8.60 -0.60 -1.24
N LEU A 26 -8.52 -0.73 -2.56
CA LEU A 26 -7.27 -1.04 -3.26
C LEU A 26 -6.23 0.06 -3.06
N LEU A 27 -6.61 1.32 -3.26
CA LEU A 27 -5.71 2.48 -3.14
C LEU A 27 -5.30 2.73 -1.68
N TRP A 28 -6.24 2.63 -0.74
CA TRP A 28 -5.92 2.76 0.69
C TRP A 28 -4.95 1.66 1.13
N HIS A 29 -5.18 0.43 0.70
CA HIS A 29 -4.32 -0.71 1.00
C HIS A 29 -2.86 -0.54 0.54
N SER A 30 -2.64 0.25 -0.51
CA SER A 30 -1.28 0.59 -0.96
C SER A 30 -0.51 1.44 0.07
N PHE A 31 -1.18 2.19 0.94
CA PHE A 31 -0.56 3.02 1.97
C PHE A 31 -0.36 2.29 3.31
N GLU A 32 -1.21 1.32 3.62
CA GLU A 32 -1.19 0.69 4.95
C GLU A 32 0.04 -0.18 5.20
N ARG A 33 0.54 -0.85 4.17
CA ARG A 33 1.60 -1.87 4.32
C ARG A 33 2.89 -1.36 4.94
N PRO A 34 3.41 -0.18 4.60
CA PRO A 34 4.60 0.38 5.25
C PRO A 34 4.43 0.59 6.76
N VAL A 35 3.22 0.95 7.22
CA VAL A 35 2.93 1.14 8.66
C VAL A 35 3.06 -0.16 9.43
N LEU A 36 2.65 -1.26 8.83
CA LEU A 36 2.80 -2.59 9.45
C LEU A 36 4.26 -2.94 9.71
N GLY A 37 5.19 -2.46 8.88
CA GLY A 37 6.63 -2.60 9.11
C GLY A 37 7.11 -1.84 10.36
N ILE A 38 6.59 -0.62 10.58
CA ILE A 38 6.90 0.18 11.77
C ILE A 38 6.32 -0.49 13.02
N GLU A 39 5.06 -0.91 12.98
CA GLU A 39 4.41 -1.60 14.09
C GLU A 39 5.08 -2.93 14.43
N ALA A 40 5.52 -3.68 13.42
CA ALA A 40 6.28 -4.90 13.63
C ALA A 40 7.64 -4.63 14.31
N TYR A 41 8.31 -3.52 13.95
CA TYR A 41 9.51 -3.09 14.66
C TYR A 41 9.24 -2.85 16.14
N GLU A 42 8.16 -2.14 16.47
CA GLU A 42 7.80 -1.78 17.85
C GLU A 42 7.43 -3.00 18.69
N SER A 43 6.54 -3.85 18.14
CA SER A 43 6.01 -5.04 18.85
C SER A 43 6.95 -6.24 18.82
N GLY A 44 7.90 -6.32 17.88
CA GLY A 44 8.71 -7.49 17.61
C GLY A 44 8.00 -8.60 16.83
N GLN A 45 6.78 -8.35 16.35
CA GLN A 45 5.92 -9.35 15.69
C GLN A 45 5.22 -8.76 14.46
N TYR A 46 5.06 -9.58 13.40
CA TYR A 46 4.21 -9.30 12.25
C TYR A 46 3.19 -10.43 12.08
N THR A 47 1.94 -10.15 12.41
CA THR A 47 0.89 -11.16 12.49
C THR A 47 -0.23 -10.92 11.46
N GLU A 48 -0.94 -12.01 11.08
CA GLU A 48 -2.14 -11.89 10.26
C GLU A 48 -3.22 -11.00 10.90
N GLN A 49 -3.29 -10.98 12.23
CA GLN A 49 -4.25 -10.14 12.95
C GLN A 49 -3.97 -8.66 12.74
N MET A 50 -2.69 -8.24 12.71
CA MET A 50 -2.31 -6.87 12.38
C MET A 50 -2.80 -6.50 10.98
N VAL A 51 -2.56 -7.38 9.99
CA VAL A 51 -3.02 -7.17 8.60
C VAL A 51 -4.54 -7.02 8.54
N ARG A 52 -5.30 -7.93 9.14
CA ARG A 52 -6.77 -7.89 9.14
C ARG A 52 -7.33 -6.62 9.78
N ARG A 53 -6.75 -6.19 10.90
CA ARG A 53 -7.16 -4.97 11.60
C ARG A 53 -7.05 -3.74 10.67
N TYR A 54 -5.97 -3.63 9.93
CA TYR A 54 -5.80 -2.52 8.98
C TYR A 54 -6.77 -2.60 7.80
N GLU A 55 -7.07 -3.79 7.28
CA GLU A 55 -8.10 -3.96 6.24
C GLU A 55 -9.48 -3.47 6.71
N GLU A 56 -9.84 -3.67 7.97
CA GLU A 56 -11.08 -3.16 8.56
C GLU A 56 -11.11 -1.63 8.64
N LEU A 57 -9.97 -1.00 8.89
CA LEU A 57 -9.87 0.47 8.96
C LEU A 57 -10.16 1.16 7.63
N ALA A 58 -9.99 0.48 6.48
CA ALA A 58 -10.26 1.03 5.15
C ALA A 58 -11.69 1.61 5.02
N GLN A 59 -12.65 1.09 5.78
CA GLN A 59 -14.04 1.56 5.76
C GLN A 59 -14.21 3.00 6.28
N ASN A 60 -13.24 3.50 7.05
CA ASN A 60 -13.27 4.85 7.61
C ASN A 60 -12.79 5.93 6.61
N TYR A 61 -12.12 5.53 5.54
CA TYR A 61 -11.55 6.42 4.54
C TYR A 61 -12.45 6.44 3.30
N ARG A 62 -13.40 7.39 3.23
CA ARG A 62 -14.49 7.38 2.25
C ARG A 62 -14.26 8.31 1.07
N THR A 63 -13.45 9.34 1.23
CA THR A 63 -13.19 10.34 0.19
C THR A 63 -11.74 10.30 -0.29
N THR A 64 -11.48 10.89 -1.44
CA THR A 64 -10.11 11.10 -1.93
C THR A 64 -9.27 11.88 -0.94
N SER A 65 -9.87 12.87 -0.27
CA SER A 65 -9.20 13.68 0.76
C SER A 65 -8.79 12.82 1.96
N ASP A 66 -9.66 11.93 2.45
CA ASP A 66 -9.35 11.04 3.57
C ASP A 66 -8.17 10.12 3.24
N ILE A 67 -8.18 9.51 2.04
CA ILE A 67 -7.14 8.61 1.59
C ILE A 67 -5.81 9.36 1.40
N CYS A 68 -5.85 10.56 0.82
CA CYS A 68 -4.66 11.39 0.64
C CYS A 68 -4.07 11.83 1.98
N ALA A 69 -4.90 12.31 2.91
CA ALA A 69 -4.45 12.71 4.24
C ALA A 69 -3.83 11.53 5.02
N TYR A 70 -4.40 10.34 4.88
CA TYR A 70 -3.80 9.12 5.42
C TYR A 70 -2.43 8.84 4.79
N GLY A 71 -2.33 8.94 3.46
CA GLY A 71 -1.07 8.75 2.74
C GLY A 71 0.02 9.75 3.16
N ASP A 72 -0.35 11.02 3.41
CA ASP A 72 0.57 12.06 3.89
C ASP A 72 1.11 11.70 5.27
N LYS A 73 0.22 11.28 6.18
CA LYS A 73 0.61 10.82 7.52
C LYS A 73 1.59 9.65 7.45
N ILE A 74 1.31 8.65 6.60
CA ILE A 74 2.19 7.48 6.45
C ILE A 74 3.55 7.87 5.88
N GLU A 75 3.58 8.78 4.91
CA GLU A 75 4.84 9.30 4.35
C GLU A 75 5.70 9.96 5.43
N GLU A 76 5.10 10.78 6.30
CA GLU A 76 5.80 11.42 7.41
C GLU A 76 6.33 10.40 8.44
N GLU A 77 5.49 9.45 8.86
CA GLU A 77 5.87 8.39 9.81
C GLU A 77 7.00 7.52 9.27
N LEU A 78 6.91 7.12 8.00
CA LEU A 78 7.94 6.30 7.36
C LEU A 78 9.24 7.07 7.18
N ALA A 79 9.18 8.34 6.75
CA ALA A 79 10.34 9.19 6.61
C ALA A 79 11.07 9.39 7.94
N GLU A 80 10.33 9.59 9.04
CA GLU A 80 10.92 9.69 10.37
C GLU A 80 11.53 8.36 10.84
N PHE A 81 10.83 7.26 10.59
CA PHE A 81 11.32 5.92 10.93
C PHE A 81 12.65 5.60 10.23
N LEU A 82 12.77 5.91 8.95
CA LEU A 82 13.95 5.61 8.11
C LEU A 82 15.18 6.46 8.42
N LYS A 83 15.04 7.56 9.17
CA LYS A 83 16.22 8.32 9.67
C LYS A 83 17.12 7.48 10.58
N HIS A 84 16.61 6.42 11.14
CA HIS A 84 17.30 5.52 12.06
C HIS A 84 17.56 4.16 11.38
N GLY A 85 18.57 4.11 10.52
CA GLY A 85 18.87 2.94 9.69
C GLY A 85 19.20 1.66 10.47
N ASP A 86 19.62 1.77 11.74
CA ASP A 86 19.83 0.64 12.64
C ASP A 86 18.54 -0.14 12.92
N ARG A 87 17.38 0.49 12.83
CA ARG A 87 16.05 -0.15 12.99
C ARG A 87 15.79 -1.22 11.94
N LEU A 88 16.32 -1.05 10.73
CA LEU A 88 16.07 -1.93 9.61
C LEU A 88 16.66 -3.34 9.79
N ALA A 89 17.75 -3.46 10.55
CA ALA A 89 18.39 -4.74 10.81
C ALA A 89 17.68 -5.59 11.90
N LYS A 90 16.71 -5.02 12.63
CA LYS A 90 15.97 -5.74 13.68
C LYS A 90 15.20 -6.89 13.05
N LYS A 91 15.37 -8.10 13.64
CA LYS A 91 14.54 -9.26 13.32
C LYS A 91 13.24 -9.24 14.11
N VAL A 92 12.16 -9.59 13.45
CA VAL A 92 10.83 -9.74 14.03
C VAL A 92 10.28 -11.12 13.69
N GLU A 93 9.45 -11.68 14.56
CA GLU A 93 8.74 -12.91 14.28
C GLU A 93 7.54 -12.63 13.36
N SER A 94 7.41 -13.40 12.29
CA SER A 94 6.27 -13.24 11.37
C SER A 94 5.57 -14.58 11.13
N TYR A 95 4.35 -14.52 10.61
CA TYR A 95 3.62 -15.73 10.19
C TYR A 95 4.29 -16.44 8.98
N MET A 96 5.28 -15.80 8.35
CA MET A 96 6.11 -16.40 7.30
C MET A 96 7.45 -16.93 7.82
N GLY A 97 7.73 -16.79 9.14
CA GLY A 97 9.01 -17.04 9.79
C GLY A 97 9.75 -15.76 10.17
N PRO A 98 10.94 -15.86 10.79
CA PRO A 98 11.75 -14.69 11.15
C PRO A 98 12.13 -13.87 9.93
N ILE A 99 11.92 -12.55 10.00
CA ILE A 99 12.20 -11.61 8.90
C ILE A 99 12.79 -10.31 9.48
N THR A 100 13.65 -9.63 8.74
CA THR A 100 14.12 -8.30 9.14
C THR A 100 13.08 -7.24 8.84
N VAL A 101 13.12 -6.15 9.57
CA VAL A 101 12.25 -4.97 9.28
C VAL A 101 12.54 -4.42 7.88
N HIS A 102 13.79 -4.47 7.40
CA HIS A 102 14.15 -4.10 6.05
C HIS A 102 13.39 -4.93 5.01
N GLU A 103 13.51 -6.27 5.08
CA GLU A 103 12.80 -7.18 4.17
C GLU A 103 11.28 -6.97 4.22
N LEU A 104 10.73 -6.70 5.40
CA LEU A 104 9.30 -6.44 5.56
C LEU A 104 8.85 -5.14 4.87
N ILE A 105 9.66 -4.07 4.96
CA ILE A 105 9.40 -2.80 4.27
C ILE A 105 9.57 -2.95 2.75
N GLU A 106 10.55 -3.72 2.28
CA GLU A 106 10.71 -4.02 0.84
C GLU A 106 9.50 -4.79 0.29
N LEU A 107 9.03 -5.82 1.02
CA LEU A 107 7.80 -6.53 0.66
C LEU A 107 6.58 -5.59 0.63
N ALA A 108 6.48 -4.69 1.60
CA ALA A 108 5.41 -3.69 1.65
C ALA A 108 5.45 -2.74 0.46
N LEU A 109 6.65 -2.31 0.04
CA LEU A 109 6.83 -1.45 -1.12
C LEU A 109 6.44 -2.16 -2.41
N GLY A 110 6.93 -3.39 -2.63
CA GLY A 110 6.57 -4.20 -3.79
C GLY A 110 5.06 -4.42 -3.88
N HIS A 111 4.42 -4.72 -2.75
CA HIS A 111 2.97 -4.87 -2.64
C HIS A 111 2.20 -3.59 -2.98
N ALA A 112 2.65 -2.43 -2.48
CA ALA A 112 2.06 -1.13 -2.78
C ALA A 112 2.17 -0.78 -4.28
N ILE A 113 3.32 -1.05 -4.89
CA ILE A 113 3.54 -0.86 -6.34
C ILE A 113 2.60 -1.76 -7.14
N GLN A 114 2.45 -3.02 -6.76
CA GLN A 114 1.54 -3.95 -7.44
C GLN A 114 0.09 -3.46 -7.39
N HIS A 115 -0.40 -3.00 -6.25
CA HIS A 115 -1.74 -2.42 -6.16
C HIS A 115 -1.91 -1.14 -6.96
N LEU A 116 -0.88 -0.31 -7.04
CA LEU A 116 -0.91 0.89 -7.88
C LEU A 116 -0.95 0.53 -9.38
N ARG A 117 -0.23 -0.51 -9.81
CA ARG A 117 -0.32 -1.07 -11.18
C ARG A 117 -1.74 -1.56 -11.47
N HIS A 118 -2.36 -2.30 -10.54
CA HIS A 118 -3.77 -2.72 -10.66
C HIS A 118 -4.71 -1.52 -10.80
N ALA A 119 -4.56 -0.49 -9.97
CA ALA A 119 -5.40 0.69 -10.04
C ALA A 119 -5.33 1.36 -11.43
N TYR A 120 -4.13 1.62 -11.93
CA TYR A 120 -3.94 2.22 -13.26
C TYR A 120 -4.45 1.32 -14.40
N HIS A 121 -4.38 0.00 -14.26
CA HIS A 121 -4.98 -0.93 -15.22
C HIS A 121 -6.51 -0.82 -15.27
N TYR A 122 -7.15 -0.57 -14.13
CA TYR A 122 -8.61 -0.45 -14.06
C TYR A 122 -9.15 0.93 -14.45
N PHE A 123 -8.34 1.98 -14.45
CA PHE A 123 -8.78 3.34 -14.76
C PHE A 123 -9.53 3.46 -16.08
N PRO A 124 -9.05 2.91 -17.22
CA PRO A 124 -9.78 2.96 -18.48
C PRO A 124 -11.15 2.26 -18.42
N MET A 125 -11.29 1.20 -17.60
CA MET A 125 -12.55 0.49 -17.43
C MET A 125 -13.61 1.32 -16.70
N MET A 126 -13.17 2.35 -15.95
CA MET A 126 -14.02 3.33 -15.28
C MET A 126 -14.16 4.64 -16.06
N GLY A 127 -13.64 4.69 -17.29
CA GLY A 127 -13.64 5.92 -18.10
C GLY A 127 -12.65 6.99 -17.63
N VAL A 128 -11.63 6.61 -16.86
CA VAL A 128 -10.56 7.50 -16.40
C VAL A 128 -9.33 7.32 -17.27
N GLU A 129 -8.87 8.40 -17.90
CA GLU A 129 -7.58 8.40 -18.61
C GLU A 129 -6.45 8.50 -17.59
N PRO A 130 -5.52 7.54 -17.53
CA PRO A 130 -4.45 7.55 -16.53
C PRO A 130 -3.50 8.76 -16.70
N ASP A 131 -3.45 9.67 -15.74
CA ASP A 131 -2.44 10.72 -15.70
C ASP A 131 -1.12 10.18 -15.13
N ARG A 132 -0.10 10.14 -15.98
CA ARG A 132 1.26 9.73 -15.62
C ARG A 132 1.29 8.44 -14.78
N PRO A 133 0.93 7.30 -15.38
CA PRO A 133 1.03 6.01 -14.70
C PRO A 133 2.46 5.76 -14.22
N LEU A 134 2.60 4.82 -13.30
CA LEU A 134 3.90 4.51 -12.72
C LEU A 134 4.86 3.97 -13.80
N ASP A 135 5.97 4.68 -14.03
CA ASP A 135 7.02 4.25 -14.96
C ASP A 135 7.71 2.99 -14.39
N PRO A 136 7.80 1.88 -15.14
CA PRO A 136 8.53 0.69 -14.71
C PRO A 136 9.96 0.95 -14.24
N LYS A 137 10.64 1.96 -14.80
CA LYS A 137 11.97 2.36 -14.38
C LYS A 137 12.03 2.88 -12.94
N ALA A 138 10.91 3.43 -12.44
CA ALA A 138 10.84 3.97 -11.08
C ALA A 138 10.85 2.89 -9.98
N TYR A 139 10.65 1.63 -10.35
CA TYR A 139 10.65 0.50 -9.41
C TYR A 139 11.44 -0.71 -9.91
N ALA A 140 12.39 -0.49 -10.82
CA ALA A 140 13.19 -1.57 -11.43
C ALA A 140 13.98 -2.41 -10.40
N ASP A 141 14.38 -1.78 -9.28
CA ASP A 141 15.13 -2.42 -8.20
C ASP A 141 14.24 -2.94 -7.06
N VAL A 142 12.90 -2.85 -7.20
CA VAL A 142 11.95 -3.32 -6.20
C VAL A 142 11.39 -4.68 -6.63
N PRO A 143 11.37 -5.69 -5.77
CA PRO A 143 10.79 -6.99 -6.09
C PRO A 143 9.25 -6.86 -6.25
N VAL A 144 8.80 -6.83 -7.49
CA VAL A 144 7.38 -6.76 -7.86
C VAL A 144 7.07 -7.96 -8.74
N PRO A 145 5.90 -8.63 -8.59
CA PRO A 145 5.49 -9.69 -9.49
C PRO A 145 5.51 -9.24 -10.96
N GLU A 146 6.01 -10.08 -11.85
CA GLU A 146 6.04 -9.79 -13.29
C GLU A 146 4.61 -9.69 -13.85
N ASP A 147 3.77 -10.66 -13.47
CA ASP A 147 2.37 -10.71 -13.87
C ASP A 147 1.54 -9.66 -13.10
N LEU A 148 0.59 -9.07 -13.80
CA LEU A 148 -0.31 -8.10 -13.19
C LEU A 148 -1.34 -8.79 -12.29
N PHE A 149 -1.74 -10.03 -12.59
CA PHE A 149 -2.78 -10.81 -11.89
C PHE A 149 -2.34 -12.25 -11.61
#